data_146d0bd6af6273b83fee97564b335d1e
#
_entry.id   146d0bd6af6273b83fee97564b335d1e
#
_cell.length_a   1.000
_cell.length_b   1.000
_cell.length_c   1.000
_cell.angle_alpha   90.00
_cell.angle_beta   90.00
_cell.angle_gamma   90.00
#
_symmetry.space_group_name_H-M   'P 1'
#
loop_
_entity.id
_entity.type
_entity.pdbx_description
1 polymer ?
#
loop_
_entity_poly.entity_id
_entity_poly.type
_entity_poly.pdbx_seq_one_letter_code
_entity_poly.pdbx_strand_id
1 'polypeptide(L)'
;MTRTRLFPLAAATLLLVSACGERDPEPAATAHDAHEQSAEAASLPRTAAPEGARVFFITPADGETVSSPVRIEFGIEGMNVVAAGVDEAHSGHHHLIVDADLPENMGMPIPADDNYIHFGDASTSTELTLDPGQHTLKLLLGDHLHVPHDPPVTSETITITVE
;
A
#
# COMPACT_ATOMS: atom_id res chain seq x y z
N MET A 1 -46.24 -25.08 2.31
CA MET A 1 -46.91 -24.87 3.61
C MET A 1 -46.66 -23.45 4.04
N THR A 2 -47.67 -22.63 3.78
CA THR A 2 -47.71 -21.17 3.92
C THR A 2 -48.14 -20.84 5.35
N ARG A 3 -47.42 -19.98 6.05
CA ARG A 3 -47.92 -19.34 7.28
C ARG A 3 -47.74 -17.85 7.26
N THR A 4 -48.77 -17.19 6.83
CA THR A 4 -49.06 -15.76 6.98
C THR A 4 -49.36 -15.47 8.46
N ARG A 5 -48.71 -14.47 9.05
CA ARG A 5 -49.13 -13.86 10.34
C ARG A 5 -49.46 -12.39 10.15
N LEU A 6 -50.71 -12.04 10.23
CA LEU A 6 -51.25 -10.69 10.43
C LEU A 6 -50.97 -10.26 11.88
N PHE A 7 -50.67 -8.99 12.07
CA PHE A 7 -50.75 -8.26 13.35
C PHE A 7 -51.57 -6.99 13.18
N PRO A 8 -52.39 -6.65 14.18
CA PRO A 8 -53.42 -5.62 14.04
C PRO A 8 -52.95 -4.21 14.35
N LEU A 9 -53.68 -3.30 13.77
CA LEU A 9 -53.71 -1.86 13.92
C LEU A 9 -54.22 -1.48 15.31
N ALA A 10 -53.48 -0.64 16.06
CA ALA A 10 -53.99 0.04 17.25
C ALA A 10 -53.91 1.55 17.04
N ALA A 11 -55.06 2.16 16.98
CA ALA A 11 -55.28 3.60 16.99
C ALA A 11 -55.19 4.14 18.42
N ALA A 12 -54.48 5.22 18.64
CA ALA A 12 -54.55 5.99 19.90
C ALA A 12 -54.50 7.50 19.65
N THR A 13 -55.46 8.10 20.09
CA THR A 13 -56.09 9.36 20.26
C THR A 13 -55.20 10.58 20.51
N LEU A 14 -55.57 11.66 19.85
CA LEU A 14 -55.12 13.04 19.89
C LEU A 14 -55.46 13.73 21.23
N LEU A 15 -54.49 14.41 21.84
CA LEU A 15 -54.71 15.41 22.88
C LEU A 15 -53.88 16.68 22.52
N LEU A 16 -54.61 17.72 22.12
CA LEU A 16 -54.11 19.08 21.97
C LEU A 16 -54.02 19.74 23.35
N VAL A 17 -52.83 20.18 23.74
CA VAL A 17 -52.64 21.18 24.79
C VAL A 17 -51.90 22.37 24.17
N SER A 18 -52.64 23.48 24.07
CA SER A 18 -52.15 24.80 23.70
C SER A 18 -51.55 25.46 24.95
N ALA A 19 -50.24 25.78 24.93
CA ALA A 19 -49.62 26.68 25.89
C ALA A 19 -48.78 27.71 25.13
N CYS A 20 -49.21 28.97 25.18
CA CYS A 20 -48.42 30.13 24.83
C CYS A 20 -47.24 30.24 25.81
N GLY A 21 -46.00 30.26 25.30
CA GLY A 21 -44.79 30.59 26.03
C GLY A 21 -43.96 31.56 25.19
N GLU A 22 -43.60 32.68 25.85
CA GLU A 22 -42.81 33.79 25.32
C GLU A 22 -41.52 33.31 24.66
N ARG A 23 -41.18 33.94 23.52
CA ARG A 23 -39.91 33.76 22.83
C ARG A 23 -38.85 34.65 23.47
N ASP A 24 -37.92 34.07 24.21
CA ASP A 24 -36.65 34.70 24.46
C ASP A 24 -35.78 34.68 23.18
N PRO A 25 -35.03 35.73 22.89
CA PRO A 25 -34.16 35.76 21.73
C PRO A 25 -32.96 34.80 21.94
N GLU A 26 -32.92 33.79 21.11
CA GLU A 26 -31.78 32.83 20.99
C GLU A 26 -30.51 33.58 20.64
N PRO A 27 -29.37 33.36 21.36
CA PRO A 27 -28.09 33.93 21.01
C PRO A 27 -27.60 33.28 19.71
N ALA A 28 -27.24 34.13 18.74
CA ALA A 28 -26.65 33.75 17.46
C ALA A 28 -25.60 32.65 17.64
N ALA A 29 -25.86 31.52 16.99
CA ALA A 29 -24.89 30.45 16.83
C ALA A 29 -23.66 30.99 16.09
N THR A 30 -22.55 31.09 16.79
CA THR A 30 -21.24 31.28 16.19
C THR A 30 -20.97 30.14 15.24
N ALA A 31 -20.80 30.47 13.97
CA ALA A 31 -20.29 29.54 12.97
C ALA A 31 -18.96 28.97 13.49
N HIS A 32 -18.95 27.70 13.87
CA HIS A 32 -17.73 26.95 14.00
C HIS A 32 -17.13 26.80 12.61
N ASP A 33 -16.04 27.54 12.36
CA ASP A 33 -15.10 27.24 11.29
C ASP A 33 -14.78 25.75 11.39
N ALA A 34 -15.33 24.97 10.46
CA ALA A 34 -14.86 23.62 10.22
C ALA A 34 -13.45 23.77 9.65
N HIS A 35 -12.45 23.69 10.51
CA HIS A 35 -11.11 23.36 10.10
C HIS A 35 -11.22 21.98 9.42
N GLU A 36 -11.20 21.99 8.09
CA GLU A 36 -10.79 20.83 7.32
C GLU A 36 -9.33 20.52 7.73
N GLN A 37 -9.17 19.76 8.81
CA GLN A 37 -7.96 19.01 9.01
C GLN A 37 -7.91 17.99 7.87
N SER A 38 -7.21 18.38 6.80
CA SER A 38 -6.65 17.42 5.86
C SER A 38 -5.93 16.39 6.73
N ALA A 39 -6.44 15.18 6.81
CA ALA A 39 -5.77 14.07 7.45
C ALA A 39 -4.50 13.83 6.63
N GLU A 40 -3.40 14.45 7.07
CA GLU A 40 -2.07 14.12 6.58
C GLU A 40 -1.90 12.63 6.84
N ALA A 41 -1.85 11.84 5.77
CA ALA A 41 -1.74 10.39 5.87
C ALA A 41 -0.53 10.09 6.76
N ALA A 42 -0.76 9.41 7.88
CA ALA A 42 0.30 9.08 8.83
C ALA A 42 1.43 8.37 8.07
N SER A 43 2.63 8.93 8.12
CA SER A 43 3.83 8.33 7.54
C SER A 43 4.76 7.88 8.64
N LEU A 44 5.43 6.74 8.44
CA LEU A 44 6.48 6.28 9.33
C LEU A 44 7.80 7.01 9.03
N PRO A 45 8.69 7.17 10.01
CA PRO A 45 10.05 7.63 9.74
C PRO A 45 10.72 6.69 8.75
N ARG A 46 11.38 7.24 7.73
CA ARG A 46 12.08 6.46 6.71
C ARG A 46 13.56 6.36 7.06
N THR A 47 14.12 5.17 6.88
CA THR A 47 15.55 4.93 7.07
C THR A 47 16.34 5.57 5.92
N ALA A 48 17.39 6.33 6.23
CA ALA A 48 18.21 6.97 5.20
C ALA A 48 18.97 5.91 4.36
N ALA A 49 18.92 6.07 3.04
CA ALA A 49 19.76 5.29 2.13
C ALA A 49 21.16 5.92 2.03
N PRO A 50 22.25 5.11 2.03
CA PRO A 50 23.56 5.63 1.74
C PRO A 50 23.67 6.12 0.29
N GLU A 51 24.56 7.07 0.05
CA GLU A 51 24.82 7.58 -1.30
C GLU A 51 25.33 6.46 -2.22
N GLY A 52 24.75 6.38 -3.42
CA GLY A 52 25.10 5.36 -4.39
C GLY A 52 24.45 4.00 -4.15
N ALA A 53 23.59 3.86 -3.13
CA ALA A 53 22.80 2.64 -2.94
C ALA A 53 21.88 2.40 -4.13
N ARG A 54 21.89 1.18 -4.66
CA ARG A 54 21.03 0.79 -5.78
C ARG A 54 20.70 -0.71 -5.75
N VAL A 55 19.55 -1.03 -6.30
CA VAL A 55 19.16 -2.41 -6.63
C VAL A 55 18.99 -2.54 -8.14
N PHE A 56 19.19 -3.73 -8.70
CA PHE A 56 19.14 -3.96 -10.13
C PHE A 56 18.81 -5.42 -10.45
N PHE A 57 18.29 -5.66 -11.65
CA PHE A 57 18.11 -7.02 -12.16
C PHE A 57 19.42 -7.55 -12.72
N ILE A 58 19.77 -8.80 -12.34
CA ILE A 58 20.84 -9.58 -12.95
C ILE A 58 20.27 -10.35 -14.14
N THR A 59 19.07 -10.92 -13.95
CA THR A 59 18.25 -11.55 -14.99
C THR A 59 16.76 -11.40 -14.60
N PRO A 60 15.83 -11.25 -15.55
CA PRO A 60 16.04 -11.06 -16.99
C PRO A 60 16.56 -9.66 -17.32
N ALA A 61 17.06 -9.49 -18.55
CA ALA A 61 17.40 -8.17 -19.09
C ALA A 61 16.14 -7.43 -19.58
N ASP A 62 16.24 -6.09 -19.70
CA ASP A 62 15.16 -5.30 -20.32
C ASP A 62 14.97 -5.71 -21.78
N GLY A 63 13.70 -5.90 -22.19
CA GLY A 63 13.30 -6.35 -23.53
C GLY A 63 13.48 -7.85 -23.77
N GLU A 64 13.88 -8.64 -22.78
CA GLU A 64 14.10 -10.08 -22.97
C GLU A 64 12.79 -10.84 -23.17
N THR A 65 12.83 -11.86 -24.04
CA THR A 65 11.76 -12.85 -24.18
C THR A 65 12.14 -14.09 -23.38
N VAL A 66 11.26 -14.52 -22.49
CA VAL A 66 11.49 -15.58 -21.51
C VAL A 66 10.33 -16.58 -21.48
N SER A 67 10.58 -17.77 -20.96
CA SER A 67 9.52 -18.77 -20.73
C SER A 67 9.09 -18.77 -19.26
N SER A 68 7.80 -19.06 -18.99
CA SER A 68 7.28 -19.26 -17.64
C SER A 68 7.58 -20.69 -17.16
N PRO A 69 8.00 -20.91 -15.88
CA PRO A 69 8.26 -19.89 -14.87
C PRO A 69 9.52 -19.06 -15.17
N VAL A 70 9.41 -17.75 -14.93
CA VAL A 70 10.50 -16.80 -15.19
C VAL A 70 11.47 -16.80 -14.01
N ARG A 71 12.76 -17.11 -14.27
CA ARG A 71 13.83 -16.97 -13.27
C ARG A 71 14.22 -15.50 -13.17
N ILE A 72 14.15 -14.95 -11.98
CA ILE A 72 14.50 -13.56 -11.68
C ILE A 72 15.61 -13.55 -10.63
N GLU A 73 16.71 -12.88 -10.92
CA GLU A 73 17.80 -12.64 -9.99
C GLU A 73 18.06 -11.15 -9.86
N PHE A 74 18.27 -10.67 -8.66
CA PHE A 74 18.50 -9.27 -8.37
C PHE A 74 19.72 -9.06 -7.50
N GLY A 75 20.38 -7.93 -7.73
CA GLY A 75 21.56 -7.49 -7.04
C GLY A 75 21.35 -6.19 -6.27
N ILE A 76 22.27 -5.91 -5.38
CA ILE A 76 22.32 -4.70 -4.58
C ILE A 76 23.76 -4.20 -4.51
N GLU A 77 23.95 -2.89 -4.49
CA GLU A 77 25.22 -2.22 -4.21
C GLU A 77 25.03 -1.15 -3.17
N GLY A 78 26.05 -0.94 -2.33
CA GLY A 78 26.05 0.07 -1.28
C GLY A 78 25.25 -0.27 -0.03
N MET A 79 24.55 -1.40 -0.01
CA MET A 79 23.75 -1.89 1.12
C MET A 79 23.84 -3.40 1.25
N ASN A 80 23.37 -3.94 2.38
CA ASN A 80 23.28 -5.37 2.65
C ASN A 80 21.82 -5.85 2.52
N VAL A 81 21.64 -7.09 2.05
CA VAL A 81 20.34 -7.76 2.12
C VAL A 81 20.25 -8.51 3.44
N VAL A 82 19.20 -8.27 4.19
CA VAL A 82 18.91 -8.93 5.47
C VAL A 82 17.45 -9.38 5.50
N ALA A 83 17.11 -10.27 6.42
CA ALA A 83 15.72 -10.68 6.61
C ALA A 83 14.86 -9.52 7.14
N ALA A 84 13.58 -9.53 6.79
CA ALA A 84 12.60 -8.57 7.31
C ALA A 84 12.61 -8.56 8.85
N GLY A 85 12.46 -7.39 9.46
CA GLY A 85 12.51 -7.19 10.90
C GLY A 85 13.93 -7.08 11.49
N VAL A 86 14.99 -7.29 10.69
CA VAL A 86 16.38 -7.07 11.13
C VAL A 86 16.72 -5.60 10.97
N ASP A 87 16.91 -4.90 12.09
CA ASP A 87 17.32 -3.49 12.13
C ASP A 87 18.86 -3.40 12.13
N GLU A 88 19.42 -3.31 10.93
CA GLU A 88 20.86 -3.17 10.71
C GLU A 88 21.13 -1.94 9.85
N ALA A 89 22.21 -1.23 10.12
CA ALA A 89 22.57 -0.04 9.35
C ALA A 89 22.88 -0.41 7.89
N HIS A 90 22.42 0.39 6.95
CA HIS A 90 22.64 0.22 5.51
C HIS A 90 22.17 -1.16 5.01
N SER A 91 21.03 -1.60 5.46
CA SER A 91 20.44 -2.88 5.09
C SER A 91 18.97 -2.77 4.74
N GLY A 92 18.47 -3.80 4.08
CA GLY A 92 17.05 -3.92 3.74
C GLY A 92 16.76 -5.26 3.09
N HIS A 93 15.54 -5.43 2.63
CA HIS A 93 15.12 -6.63 1.90
C HIS A 93 14.36 -6.24 0.63
N HIS A 94 14.41 -7.12 -0.34
CA HIS A 94 13.83 -6.86 -1.66
C HIS A 94 12.31 -6.99 -1.66
N HIS A 95 11.68 -6.13 -2.45
CA HIS A 95 10.32 -6.29 -2.96
C HIS A 95 10.39 -6.23 -4.49
N LEU A 96 9.70 -7.13 -5.17
CA LEU A 96 9.54 -7.13 -6.62
C LEU A 96 8.14 -6.62 -6.94
N ILE A 97 8.07 -5.60 -7.76
CA ILE A 97 6.82 -5.02 -8.26
C ILE A 97 6.60 -5.55 -9.66
N VAL A 98 5.44 -6.16 -9.88
CA VAL A 98 5.03 -6.76 -11.16
C VAL A 98 3.79 -6.04 -11.66
N ASP A 99 3.85 -5.49 -12.85
CA ASP A 99 2.73 -4.81 -13.55
C ASP A 99 2.03 -3.74 -12.70
N ALA A 100 2.79 -3.06 -11.87
CA ALA A 100 2.30 -1.97 -11.02
C ALA A 100 3.33 -0.84 -10.92
N ASP A 101 2.86 0.32 -10.47
CA ASP A 101 3.70 1.48 -10.15
C ASP A 101 4.29 1.37 -8.74
N LEU A 102 5.22 2.27 -8.41
CA LEU A 102 5.71 2.42 -7.04
C LEU A 102 4.55 2.81 -6.10
N PRO A 103 4.59 2.42 -4.81
CA PRO A 103 3.60 2.86 -3.83
C PRO A 103 3.47 4.38 -3.80
N GLU A 104 2.24 4.90 -3.81
CA GLU A 104 1.98 6.35 -3.76
C GLU A 104 2.54 7.01 -2.50
N ASN A 105 2.47 6.31 -1.36
CA ASN A 105 2.99 6.79 -0.09
C ASN A 105 4.23 5.99 0.34
N MET A 106 5.40 6.56 0.08
CA MET A 106 6.70 5.98 0.46
C MET A 106 6.98 6.03 1.97
N GLY A 107 6.15 6.68 2.76
CA GLY A 107 6.22 6.68 4.23
C GLY A 107 5.38 5.59 4.89
N MET A 108 4.86 4.65 4.11
CA MET A 108 4.10 3.50 4.59
C MET A 108 4.80 2.20 4.20
N PRO A 109 4.52 1.10 4.91
CA PRO A 109 5.01 -0.21 4.50
C PRO A 109 4.60 -0.54 3.07
N ILE A 110 5.54 -1.10 2.30
CA ILE A 110 5.29 -1.60 0.94
C ILE A 110 4.18 -2.64 1.01
N PRO A 111 3.16 -2.59 0.13
CA PRO A 111 2.14 -3.62 0.07
C PRO A 111 2.73 -5.03 -0.12
N ALA A 112 2.01 -6.05 0.24
CA ALA A 112 2.34 -7.45 -0.02
C ALA A 112 1.11 -8.12 -0.62
N ASP A 113 1.10 -8.27 -1.94
CA ASP A 113 0.03 -8.85 -2.74
C ASP A 113 0.59 -9.44 -4.05
N ASP A 114 -0.26 -9.77 -5.00
CA ASP A 114 0.16 -10.38 -6.27
C ASP A 114 1.04 -9.47 -7.14
N ASN A 115 0.97 -8.14 -6.95
CA ASN A 115 1.78 -7.16 -7.66
C ASN A 115 3.03 -6.72 -6.87
N TYR A 116 3.04 -6.91 -5.54
CA TYR A 116 4.14 -6.51 -4.66
C TYR A 116 4.66 -7.72 -3.89
N ILE A 117 5.60 -8.43 -4.49
CA ILE A 117 6.14 -9.69 -3.95
C ILE A 117 7.24 -9.39 -2.95
N HIS A 118 7.09 -9.88 -1.74
CA HIS A 118 7.96 -9.63 -0.60
C HIS A 118 8.98 -10.75 -0.39
N PHE A 119 10.28 -10.42 -0.22
CA PHE A 119 11.38 -11.35 0.04
C PHE A 119 11.94 -11.18 1.45
N GLY A 120 11.10 -11.51 2.45
CA GLY A 120 11.43 -11.31 3.87
C GLY A 120 12.47 -12.30 4.44
N ASP A 121 12.93 -13.25 3.67
CA ASP A 121 13.95 -14.22 4.03
C ASP A 121 15.37 -13.85 3.54
N ALA A 122 15.56 -12.62 3.05
CA ALA A 122 16.77 -12.12 2.39
C ALA A 122 17.10 -12.82 1.06
N SER A 123 16.13 -13.43 0.40
CA SER A 123 16.31 -13.99 -0.94
C SER A 123 16.68 -12.91 -1.96
N THR A 124 17.57 -13.27 -2.89
CA THR A 124 18.01 -12.43 -4.02
C THR A 124 17.63 -13.03 -5.37
N SER A 125 16.76 -14.03 -5.37
CA SER A 125 16.25 -14.67 -6.58
C SER A 125 14.91 -15.34 -6.33
N THR A 126 14.14 -15.50 -7.41
CA THR A 126 12.86 -16.22 -7.40
C THR A 126 12.58 -16.87 -8.76
N GLU A 127 11.61 -17.77 -8.79
CA GLU A 127 10.95 -18.23 -10.01
C GLU A 127 9.48 -17.81 -9.94
N LEU A 128 9.02 -17.05 -10.93
CA LEU A 128 7.68 -16.49 -10.95
C LEU A 128 6.90 -17.01 -12.15
N THR A 129 5.74 -17.59 -11.89
CA THR A 129 4.82 -17.99 -12.95
C THR A 129 4.03 -16.79 -13.41
N LEU A 130 4.24 -16.39 -14.66
CA LEU A 130 3.52 -15.29 -15.32
C LEU A 130 2.77 -15.83 -16.53
N ASP A 131 1.65 -15.21 -16.85
CA ASP A 131 0.89 -15.50 -18.07
C ASP A 131 1.67 -15.06 -19.31
N PRO A 132 1.42 -15.65 -20.49
CA PRO A 132 2.01 -15.16 -21.73
C PRO A 132 1.62 -13.70 -22.01
N GLY A 133 2.60 -12.87 -22.35
CA GLY A 133 2.40 -11.46 -22.65
C GLY A 133 3.56 -10.58 -22.20
N GLN A 134 3.35 -9.26 -22.26
CA GLN A 134 4.31 -8.29 -21.74
C GLN A 134 4.06 -8.05 -20.25
N HIS A 135 5.15 -8.03 -19.49
CA HIS A 135 5.14 -7.72 -18.06
C HIS A 135 6.20 -6.68 -17.74
N THR A 136 5.90 -5.81 -16.80
CA THR A 136 6.86 -4.86 -16.23
C THR A 136 7.33 -5.35 -14.87
N LEU A 137 8.64 -5.23 -14.62
CA LEU A 137 9.27 -5.61 -13.36
C LEU A 137 10.06 -4.43 -12.81
N LYS A 138 9.97 -4.19 -11.52
CA LYS A 138 10.74 -3.18 -10.79
C LYS A 138 11.10 -3.68 -9.40
N LEU A 139 12.29 -3.33 -8.90
CA LEU A 139 12.70 -3.61 -7.52
C LEU A 139 12.54 -2.36 -6.65
N LEU A 140 12.16 -2.60 -5.40
CA LEU A 140 12.13 -1.60 -4.34
C LEU A 140 12.67 -2.24 -3.06
N LEU A 141 13.60 -1.54 -2.38
CA LEU A 141 14.15 -2.03 -1.12
C LEU A 141 13.36 -1.46 0.06
N GLY A 142 12.88 -2.34 0.93
CA GLY A 142 12.24 -2.01 2.21
C GLY A 142 13.22 -2.13 3.37
N ASP A 143 13.06 -1.27 4.38
CA ASP A 143 13.77 -1.38 5.66
C ASP A 143 13.15 -2.47 6.57
N HIS A 144 13.62 -2.57 7.81
CA HIS A 144 13.13 -3.56 8.79
C HIS A 144 11.62 -3.48 9.08
N LEU A 145 10.98 -2.33 8.79
CA LEU A 145 9.53 -2.11 8.91
C LEU A 145 8.81 -2.20 7.56
N HIS A 146 9.49 -2.65 6.50
CA HIS A 146 8.98 -2.68 5.12
C HIS A 146 8.77 -1.30 4.50
N VAL A 147 9.29 -0.23 5.12
CA VAL A 147 9.15 1.14 4.62
C VAL A 147 10.29 1.42 3.62
N PRO A 148 10.00 2.00 2.44
CA PRO A 148 11.05 2.39 1.50
C PRO A 148 12.05 3.36 2.11
N HIS A 149 13.34 3.20 1.82
CA HIS A 149 14.42 4.09 2.26
C HIS A 149 14.24 5.52 1.72
N ASP A 150 14.94 6.49 2.31
CA ASP A 150 14.98 7.88 1.85
C ASP A 150 16.42 8.31 1.48
N PRO A 151 16.71 8.61 0.19
CA PRO A 151 15.84 8.42 -0.99
C PRO A 151 15.47 6.94 -1.23
N PRO A 152 14.39 6.65 -1.98
CA PRO A 152 14.02 5.27 -2.30
C PRO A 152 15.11 4.55 -3.08
N VAL A 153 15.46 3.34 -2.66
CA VAL A 153 16.40 2.47 -3.37
C VAL A 153 15.61 1.57 -4.32
N THR A 154 15.58 1.94 -5.59
CA THR A 154 14.80 1.27 -6.64
C THR A 154 15.67 0.89 -7.83
N SER A 155 15.23 -0.10 -8.61
CA SER A 155 15.79 -0.36 -9.94
C SER A 155 15.14 0.51 -11.02
N GLU A 156 15.75 0.53 -12.21
CA GLU A 156 14.99 0.84 -13.43
C GLU A 156 13.85 -0.16 -13.60
N THR A 157 12.78 0.27 -14.27
CA THR A 157 11.73 -0.65 -14.71
C THR A 157 12.21 -1.40 -15.94
N ILE A 158 12.14 -2.71 -15.93
CA ILE A 158 12.38 -3.53 -17.12
C ILE A 158 11.06 -4.07 -17.64
N THR A 159 10.98 -4.30 -18.95
CA THR A 159 9.85 -4.94 -19.63
C THR A 159 10.31 -6.26 -20.21
N ILE A 160 9.59 -7.33 -19.95
CA ILE A 160 9.85 -8.66 -20.49
C ILE A 160 8.66 -9.14 -21.32
N THR A 161 8.90 -10.10 -22.20
CA THR A 161 7.83 -10.82 -22.91
C THR A 161 7.86 -12.29 -22.53
N VAL A 162 6.76 -12.80 -22.00
CA VAL A 162 6.60 -14.22 -21.63
C VAL A 162 5.93 -14.98 -22.74
N GLU A 163 6.50 -16.14 -23.14
CA GLU A 163 5.99 -17.06 -24.18
C GLU A 163 5.62 -18.43 -23.61
#